data_e443323c3a75e5a11bad94f5b11b72bb
#
_entry.id   e443323c3a75e5a11bad94f5b11b72bb
#
_cell.length_a   1.000
_cell.length_b   1.000
_cell.length_c   1.000
_cell.angle_alpha   90.00
_cell.angle_beta   90.00
_cell.angle_gamma   90.00
#
_symmetry.space_group_name_H-M   'P 1'
#
loop_
_entity.id
_entity.type
_entity.pdbx_description
1 polymer ?
#
loop_
_entity_poly.entity_id
_entity_poly.type
_entity_poly.pdbx_seq_one_letter_code
_entity_poly.pdbx_strand_id
1 'polypeptide(L)'
;MYKYLPVSAASRMSALLVIAMSSALTACGNGDLALDDAYTPAAHYEKFPIEVTSGPVRMEVSSRHGTLQSSQINAISGFSHSAASSGSSTITVLRPSAGGASGKVARQVYQVLVQSGISPGMISQKTYPGPAKGPVQLTYVRSVAVTKECGDWSSDMANTSSNKPYSNFGCSTQNNIAAMVVNPNDIVVPRQMTPALAATRTPGVTPTMTLPTASSSVTTALP
;
A
#
# COMPACT_ATOMS: atom_id res chain seq x y z
N MET A 1 19.82 -7.19 -84.68
CA MET A 1 20.74 -8.26 -84.21
C MET A 1 21.50 -7.78 -83.02
N TYR A 2 21.02 -8.16 -81.77
CA TYR A 2 21.75 -7.87 -80.56
C TYR A 2 22.75 -8.97 -80.27
N LYS A 3 24.04 -8.62 -80.26
CA LYS A 3 25.16 -9.50 -79.95
C LYS A 3 25.24 -9.66 -78.43
N TYR A 4 24.92 -10.83 -77.92
CA TYR A 4 25.16 -11.16 -76.49
C TYR A 4 26.67 -11.29 -76.29
N LEU A 5 27.23 -10.43 -75.45
CA LEU A 5 28.61 -10.54 -74.96
C LEU A 5 28.65 -11.63 -73.89
N PRO A 6 29.57 -12.57 -73.91
CA PRO A 6 29.70 -13.61 -72.92
C PRO A 6 30.15 -12.97 -71.60
N VAL A 7 29.33 -13.07 -70.54
CA VAL A 7 29.66 -12.66 -69.17
C VAL A 7 30.79 -13.57 -68.71
N SER A 8 31.93 -12.98 -68.32
CA SER A 8 33.11 -13.74 -67.90
C SER A 8 32.82 -14.57 -66.60
N ALA A 9 33.49 -15.70 -66.49
CA ALA A 9 33.30 -16.60 -65.30
C ALA A 9 33.59 -15.87 -63.98
N ALA A 10 34.46 -14.89 -63.94
CA ALA A 10 34.78 -14.05 -62.79
C ALA A 10 33.57 -13.19 -62.37
N SER A 11 32.77 -12.65 -63.28
CA SER A 11 31.58 -11.88 -63.00
C SER A 11 30.46 -12.74 -62.44
N ARG A 12 30.35 -14.00 -62.82
CA ARG A 12 29.37 -14.96 -62.27
C ARG A 12 29.74 -15.41 -60.87
N MET A 13 31.03 -15.59 -60.57
CA MET A 13 31.49 -15.89 -59.20
C MET A 13 31.25 -14.73 -58.23
N SER A 14 31.51 -13.48 -58.65
CA SER A 14 31.26 -12.31 -57.83
C SER A 14 29.76 -12.14 -57.52
N ALA A 15 28.87 -12.39 -58.52
CA ALA A 15 27.43 -12.32 -58.30
C ALA A 15 26.92 -13.39 -57.34
N LEU A 16 27.44 -14.60 -57.40
CA LEU A 16 27.08 -15.69 -56.46
C LEU A 16 27.59 -15.41 -55.05
N LEU A 17 28.74 -14.77 -54.89
CA LEU A 17 29.30 -14.40 -53.59
C LEU A 17 28.50 -13.28 -52.91
N VAL A 18 28.03 -12.32 -53.69
CA VAL A 18 27.14 -11.24 -53.17
C VAL A 18 25.77 -11.80 -52.76
N ILE A 19 25.20 -12.73 -53.52
CA ILE A 19 23.94 -13.39 -53.17
C ILE A 19 24.09 -14.26 -51.91
N ALA A 20 25.19 -14.98 -51.77
CA ALA A 20 25.47 -15.77 -50.56
C ALA A 20 25.69 -14.89 -49.32
N MET A 21 26.31 -13.74 -49.46
CA MET A 21 26.50 -12.77 -48.36
C MET A 21 25.22 -12.07 -47.97
N SER A 22 24.32 -11.77 -48.90
CA SER A 22 23.00 -11.17 -48.60
C SER A 22 22.04 -12.14 -47.90
N SER A 23 22.12 -13.45 -48.22
CA SER A 23 21.34 -14.46 -47.51
C SER A 23 21.84 -14.72 -46.08
N ALA A 24 23.11 -14.50 -45.77
CA ALA A 24 23.63 -14.62 -44.41
C ALA A 24 23.19 -13.47 -43.48
N LEU A 25 22.90 -12.28 -44.02
CA LEU A 25 22.38 -11.17 -43.20
C LEU A 25 20.89 -11.28 -42.82
N THR A 26 20.14 -12.12 -43.52
CA THR A 26 18.71 -12.35 -43.16
C THR A 26 18.52 -13.41 -42.07
N ALA A 27 19.57 -14.14 -41.70
CA ALA A 27 19.48 -15.19 -40.65
C ALA A 27 19.26 -14.63 -39.23
N CYS A 28 19.47 -13.35 -39.00
CA CYS A 28 19.18 -12.72 -37.70
C CYS A 28 17.74 -12.17 -37.56
N GLY A 29 16.91 -12.31 -38.59
CA GLY A 29 15.59 -11.66 -38.65
C GLY A 29 14.37 -12.59 -38.60
N ASN A 30 14.56 -13.91 -38.70
CA ASN A 30 13.45 -14.85 -38.74
C ASN A 30 13.41 -15.76 -37.52
N GLY A 31 13.66 -15.20 -36.30
CA GLY A 31 12.94 -15.70 -35.15
C GLY A 31 11.49 -15.33 -35.40
N ASP A 32 10.60 -16.30 -35.47
CA ASP A 32 9.18 -16.08 -35.43
C ASP A 32 8.88 -15.12 -34.27
N LEU A 33 8.80 -13.82 -34.62
CA LEU A 33 7.97 -12.90 -33.88
C LEU A 33 6.53 -13.28 -34.25
N ALA A 34 6.13 -14.50 -33.94
CA ALA A 34 4.77 -14.77 -33.58
C ALA A 34 4.58 -13.85 -32.34
N LEU A 35 4.22 -12.61 -32.60
CA LEU A 35 3.55 -11.79 -31.63
C LEU A 35 2.37 -12.66 -31.21
N ASP A 36 2.58 -13.35 -30.09
CA ASP A 36 1.54 -14.05 -29.40
C ASP A 36 0.58 -12.92 -28.98
N ASP A 37 -0.32 -12.56 -29.90
CA ASP A 37 -1.29 -11.46 -29.77
C ASP A 37 -2.20 -11.66 -28.52
N ALA A 38 -2.04 -12.77 -27.84
CA ALA A 38 -2.77 -13.14 -26.63
C ALA A 38 -2.04 -12.80 -25.32
N TYR A 39 -0.78 -12.39 -25.32
CA TYR A 39 -0.08 -12.06 -24.08
C TYR A 39 -0.07 -10.58 -23.79
N THR A 40 -1.16 -10.07 -23.27
CA THR A 40 -1.17 -8.83 -22.51
C THR A 40 -0.70 -9.16 -21.09
N PRO A 41 0.49 -8.71 -20.66
CA PRO A 41 0.92 -8.96 -19.29
C PRO A 41 -0.08 -8.30 -18.35
N ALA A 42 -0.82 -9.11 -17.58
CA ALA A 42 -1.67 -8.59 -16.53
C ALA A 42 -0.84 -7.76 -15.57
N ALA A 43 -1.30 -6.56 -15.24
CA ALA A 43 -0.63 -5.73 -14.26
C ALA A 43 -0.55 -6.45 -12.90
N HIS A 44 0.44 -6.13 -12.06
CA HIS A 44 0.65 -6.82 -10.78
C HIS A 44 -0.59 -6.79 -9.90
N TYR A 45 -1.32 -5.68 -9.90
CA TYR A 45 -2.56 -5.51 -9.14
C TYR A 45 -3.74 -6.31 -9.70
N GLU A 46 -3.72 -6.66 -10.98
CA GLU A 46 -4.74 -7.53 -11.59
C GLU A 46 -4.47 -9.00 -11.29
N LYS A 47 -3.20 -9.40 -11.35
CA LYS A 47 -2.78 -10.78 -11.09
C LYS A 47 -2.81 -11.13 -9.60
N PHE A 48 -2.41 -10.20 -8.74
CA PHE A 48 -2.36 -10.32 -7.29
C PHE A 48 -3.12 -9.16 -6.65
N PRO A 49 -4.46 -9.13 -6.75
CA PRO A 49 -5.26 -8.07 -6.17
C PRO A 49 -5.10 -8.06 -4.65
N ILE A 50 -5.06 -6.85 -4.08
CA ILE A 50 -5.14 -6.65 -2.65
C ILE A 50 -6.63 -6.57 -2.29
N GLU A 51 -7.09 -7.56 -1.53
CA GLU A 51 -8.47 -7.59 -1.02
C GLU A 51 -8.52 -6.89 0.33
N VAL A 52 -9.52 -6.05 0.53
CA VAL A 52 -9.74 -5.37 1.82
C VAL A 52 -10.94 -5.98 2.50
N THR A 53 -10.68 -6.61 3.64
CA THR A 53 -11.73 -7.18 4.49
C THR A 53 -11.88 -6.35 5.76
N SER A 54 -13.10 -6.26 6.28
CA SER A 54 -13.39 -5.50 7.49
C SER A 54 -14.13 -6.36 8.51
N GLY A 55 -13.72 -6.27 9.77
CA GLY A 55 -14.34 -7.01 10.84
C GLY A 55 -14.36 -6.25 12.17
N PRO A 56 -15.32 -6.56 13.06
CA PRO A 56 -15.40 -5.95 14.38
C PRO A 56 -14.33 -6.52 15.31
N VAL A 57 -13.55 -5.64 15.91
CA VAL A 57 -12.69 -5.96 17.07
C VAL A 57 -13.45 -5.58 18.33
N ARG A 58 -13.55 -6.51 19.28
CA ARG A 58 -14.33 -6.35 20.51
C ARG A 58 -13.45 -6.54 21.73
N MET A 59 -13.73 -5.75 22.76
CA MET A 59 -13.14 -5.88 24.08
C MET A 59 -14.24 -5.74 25.14
N GLU A 60 -14.20 -6.56 26.17
CA GLU A 60 -15.13 -6.49 27.31
C GLU A 60 -14.41 -5.98 28.55
N VAL A 61 -15.03 -5.01 29.22
CA VAL A 61 -14.54 -4.41 30.46
C VAL A 61 -15.49 -4.77 31.58
N SER A 62 -15.00 -5.48 32.58
CA SER A 62 -15.79 -5.86 33.74
C SER A 62 -16.22 -4.63 34.55
N SER A 63 -17.49 -4.56 34.90
CA SER A 63 -18.05 -3.47 35.69
C SER A 63 -18.37 -3.86 37.14
N ARG A 64 -17.95 -5.05 37.60
CA ARG A 64 -18.35 -5.63 38.92
C ARG A 64 -18.03 -4.70 40.07
N HIS A 65 -16.92 -3.99 40.05
CA HIS A 65 -16.46 -3.09 41.10
C HIS A 65 -16.98 -1.65 40.98
N GLY A 66 -17.63 -1.31 39.87
CA GLY A 66 -18.09 0.05 39.58
C GLY A 66 -17.00 1.09 39.31
N THR A 67 -15.75 0.66 39.34
CA THR A 67 -14.54 1.46 39.01
C THR A 67 -13.61 0.67 38.13
N LEU A 68 -12.84 1.37 37.30
CA LEU A 68 -11.78 0.76 36.47
C LEU A 68 -10.54 0.48 37.33
N GLN A 69 -9.95 -0.69 37.11
CA GLN A 69 -8.63 -1.04 37.64
C GLN A 69 -7.53 -0.57 36.69
N SER A 70 -6.30 -0.40 37.17
CA SER A 70 -5.16 0.05 36.35
C SER A 70 -4.90 -0.84 35.14
N SER A 71 -5.04 -2.17 35.29
CA SER A 71 -4.93 -3.12 34.18
C SER A 71 -5.96 -2.89 33.06
N GLN A 72 -7.21 -2.56 33.46
CA GLN A 72 -8.28 -2.24 32.51
C GLN A 72 -8.04 -0.90 31.82
N ILE A 73 -7.52 0.10 32.52
CA ILE A 73 -7.16 1.40 31.94
C ILE A 73 -6.09 1.18 30.87
N ASN A 74 -5.03 0.42 31.16
CA ASN A 74 -3.98 0.10 30.20
C ASN A 74 -4.52 -0.67 28.99
N ALA A 75 -5.41 -1.63 29.20
CA ALA A 75 -6.05 -2.38 28.12
C ALA A 75 -6.92 -1.48 27.21
N ILE A 76 -7.70 -0.55 27.79
CA ILE A 76 -8.52 0.41 27.05
C ILE A 76 -7.61 1.36 26.24
N SER A 77 -6.52 1.84 26.83
CA SER A 77 -5.55 2.66 26.13
C SER A 77 -4.90 1.92 24.94
N GLY A 78 -4.47 0.68 25.13
CA GLY A 78 -3.96 -0.16 24.04
C GLY A 78 -5.02 -0.41 22.94
N PHE A 79 -6.28 -0.63 23.33
CA PHE A 79 -7.38 -0.77 22.39
C PHE A 79 -7.62 0.51 21.57
N SER A 80 -7.56 1.69 22.21
CA SER A 80 -7.71 2.97 21.52
C SER A 80 -6.59 3.24 20.52
N HIS A 81 -5.34 2.93 20.87
CA HIS A 81 -4.20 3.01 19.94
C HIS A 81 -4.34 2.06 18.77
N SER A 82 -4.81 0.84 19.02
CA SER A 82 -5.08 -0.14 17.95
C SER A 82 -6.19 0.33 17.01
N ALA A 83 -7.25 0.95 17.55
CA ALA A 83 -8.32 1.54 16.74
C ALA A 83 -7.81 2.70 15.88
N ALA A 84 -7.02 3.60 16.46
CA ALA A 84 -6.44 4.75 15.76
C ALA A 84 -5.49 4.30 14.63
N SER A 85 -4.61 3.34 14.90
CA SER A 85 -3.66 2.81 13.90
C SER A 85 -4.33 2.03 12.77
N SER A 86 -5.53 1.48 13.02
CA SER A 86 -6.31 0.77 11.99
C SER A 86 -7.12 1.70 11.08
N GLY A 87 -7.01 3.02 11.24
CA GLY A 87 -7.83 3.98 10.52
C GLY A 87 -9.32 3.91 10.85
N SER A 88 -9.69 3.32 12.00
CA SER A 88 -11.09 3.25 12.44
C SER A 88 -11.64 4.64 12.74
N SER A 89 -12.81 4.94 12.19
CA SER A 89 -13.46 6.25 12.35
C SER A 89 -14.31 6.37 13.62
N THR A 90 -14.65 5.25 14.27
CA THR A 90 -15.58 5.26 15.40
C THR A 90 -15.34 4.09 16.35
N ILE A 91 -15.27 4.40 17.64
CA ILE A 91 -15.30 3.41 18.72
C ILE A 91 -16.70 3.41 19.33
N THR A 92 -17.37 2.26 19.33
CA THR A 92 -18.67 2.10 19.97
C THR A 92 -18.49 1.55 21.38
N VAL A 93 -19.00 2.26 22.38
CA VAL A 93 -19.07 1.84 23.78
C VAL A 93 -20.50 1.40 24.08
N LEU A 94 -20.69 0.10 24.30
CA LEU A 94 -21.98 -0.48 24.66
C LEU A 94 -22.03 -0.73 26.17
N ARG A 95 -23.05 -0.23 26.85
CA ARG A 95 -23.28 -0.48 28.25
C ARG A 95 -24.63 -1.14 28.48
N PRO A 96 -24.80 -1.91 29.55
CA PRO A 96 -26.13 -2.40 29.96
C PRO A 96 -27.12 -1.27 30.18
N SER A 97 -28.36 -1.47 29.75
CA SER A 97 -29.45 -0.50 29.93
C SER A 97 -29.84 -0.26 31.36
N ALA A 98 -29.66 -1.26 32.23
CA ALA A 98 -29.97 -1.16 33.66
C ALA A 98 -29.12 -0.13 34.43
N GLY A 99 -28.04 0.39 33.82
CA GLY A 99 -27.19 1.43 34.46
C GLY A 99 -26.36 0.91 35.63
N GLY A 100 -26.41 1.60 36.78
CA GLY A 100 -25.70 1.19 37.98
C GLY A 100 -24.16 1.22 37.86
N ALA A 101 -23.49 0.15 38.26
CA ALA A 101 -22.02 0.03 38.19
C ALA A 101 -21.50 0.12 36.77
N SER A 102 -22.16 -0.52 35.81
CA SER A 102 -21.79 -0.47 34.40
C SER A 102 -21.89 0.94 33.81
N GLY A 103 -22.87 1.74 34.24
CA GLY A 103 -22.99 3.13 33.85
C GLY A 103 -21.85 4.01 34.37
N LYS A 104 -21.36 3.73 35.61
CA LYS A 104 -20.19 4.40 36.18
C LYS A 104 -18.90 4.04 35.38
N VAL A 105 -18.72 2.74 35.13
CA VAL A 105 -17.56 2.24 34.35
C VAL A 105 -17.58 2.77 32.92
N ALA A 106 -18.74 2.82 32.25
CA ALA A 106 -18.84 3.35 30.89
C ALA A 106 -18.41 4.83 30.80
N ARG A 107 -18.72 5.64 31.80
CA ARG A 107 -18.24 7.04 31.86
C ARG A 107 -16.71 7.11 32.03
N GLN A 108 -16.15 6.25 32.88
CA GLN A 108 -14.70 6.18 33.06
C GLN A 108 -14.00 5.68 31.78
N VAL A 109 -14.56 4.68 31.09
CA VAL A 109 -14.10 4.23 29.77
C VAL A 109 -14.07 5.38 28.76
N TYR A 110 -15.15 6.16 28.69
CA TYR A 110 -15.21 7.33 27.84
C TYR A 110 -14.07 8.33 28.14
N GLN A 111 -13.85 8.62 29.44
CA GLN A 111 -12.76 9.52 29.86
C GLN A 111 -11.39 9.01 29.44
N VAL A 112 -11.12 7.70 29.64
CA VAL A 112 -9.86 7.07 29.24
C VAL A 112 -9.67 7.15 27.71
N LEU A 113 -10.70 6.90 26.92
CA LEU A 113 -10.64 7.01 25.47
C LEU A 113 -10.28 8.44 25.03
N VAL A 114 -10.93 9.47 25.63
CA VAL A 114 -10.62 10.87 25.34
C VAL A 114 -9.20 11.23 25.76
N GLN A 115 -8.75 10.78 26.93
CA GLN A 115 -7.37 10.99 27.40
C GLN A 115 -6.34 10.27 26.53
N SER A 116 -6.71 9.16 25.90
CA SER A 116 -5.88 8.44 24.93
C SER A 116 -5.87 9.08 23.52
N GLY A 117 -6.48 10.27 23.36
CA GLY A 117 -6.45 11.05 22.12
C GLY A 117 -7.59 10.76 21.15
N ILE A 118 -8.60 9.98 21.51
CA ILE A 118 -9.79 9.76 20.68
C ILE A 118 -10.72 10.98 20.79
N SER A 119 -11.03 11.58 19.64
CA SER A 119 -11.96 12.72 19.60
C SER A 119 -13.35 12.33 20.09
N PRO A 120 -14.03 13.17 20.91
CA PRO A 120 -15.38 12.88 21.41
C PRO A 120 -16.39 12.49 20.34
N GLY A 121 -16.33 13.11 19.15
CA GLY A 121 -17.18 12.79 18.00
C GLY A 121 -16.95 11.41 17.37
N MET A 122 -15.83 10.76 17.69
CA MET A 122 -15.51 9.39 17.24
C MET A 122 -15.94 8.34 18.26
N ILE A 123 -16.54 8.72 19.39
CA ILE A 123 -17.01 7.80 20.44
C ILE A 123 -18.53 7.72 20.39
N SER A 124 -19.06 6.59 19.91
CA SER A 124 -20.50 6.31 19.90
C SER A 124 -20.88 5.56 21.17
N GLN A 125 -21.88 6.06 21.92
CA GLN A 125 -22.39 5.38 23.10
C GLN A 125 -23.74 4.73 22.81
N LYS A 126 -23.85 3.43 23.10
CA LYS A 126 -25.07 2.65 22.89
C LYS A 126 -25.36 1.82 24.12
N THR A 127 -26.62 1.38 24.25
CA THR A 127 -27.05 0.48 25.32
C THR A 127 -27.51 -0.86 24.78
N TYR A 128 -27.36 -1.91 25.58
CA TYR A 128 -27.89 -3.23 25.28
C TYR A 128 -28.69 -3.74 26.50
N PRO A 129 -29.68 -4.62 26.31
CA PRO A 129 -30.42 -5.25 27.44
C PRO A 129 -29.44 -6.07 28.28
N GLY A 130 -29.29 -5.72 29.55
CA GLY A 130 -28.38 -6.43 30.46
C GLY A 130 -28.43 -5.92 31.90
N PRO A 131 -27.86 -6.71 32.86
CA PRO A 131 -27.89 -6.40 34.28
C PRO A 131 -27.01 -5.18 34.60
N ALA A 132 -27.30 -4.51 35.72
CA ALA A 132 -26.60 -3.31 36.19
C ALA A 132 -25.09 -3.49 36.43
N LYS A 133 -24.61 -4.72 36.60
CA LYS A 133 -23.20 -5.11 36.74
C LYS A 133 -22.66 -5.86 35.52
N GLY A 134 -23.38 -5.84 34.41
CA GLY A 134 -22.95 -6.45 33.16
C GLY A 134 -21.71 -5.75 32.59
N PRO A 135 -20.93 -6.41 31.72
CA PRO A 135 -19.72 -5.84 31.17
C PRO A 135 -20.01 -4.63 30.26
N VAL A 136 -19.09 -3.70 30.21
CA VAL A 136 -19.05 -2.65 29.18
C VAL A 136 -18.26 -3.20 27.98
N GLN A 137 -18.86 -3.15 26.78
CA GLN A 137 -18.24 -3.66 25.57
C GLN A 137 -17.75 -2.49 24.73
N LEU A 138 -16.52 -2.57 24.26
CA LEU A 138 -15.94 -1.66 23.29
C LEU A 138 -15.81 -2.38 21.95
N THR A 139 -16.17 -1.70 20.87
CA THR A 139 -16.09 -2.28 19.53
C THR A 139 -15.62 -1.21 18.54
N TYR A 140 -14.69 -1.56 17.66
CA TYR A 140 -14.38 -0.78 16.45
C TYR A 140 -14.28 -1.72 15.25
N VAL A 141 -14.38 -1.17 14.05
CA VAL A 141 -14.20 -1.94 12.83
C VAL A 141 -12.75 -1.77 12.38
N ARG A 142 -12.06 -2.90 12.19
CA ARG A 142 -10.72 -2.96 11.65
C ARG A 142 -10.77 -3.46 10.21
N SER A 143 -10.14 -2.72 9.31
CA SER A 143 -9.90 -3.18 7.95
C SER A 143 -8.51 -3.79 7.85
N VAL A 144 -8.39 -4.87 7.07
CA VAL A 144 -7.15 -5.59 6.84
C VAL A 144 -7.01 -5.79 5.33
N ALA A 145 -5.84 -5.47 4.80
CA ALA A 145 -5.47 -5.77 3.43
C ALA A 145 -4.85 -7.16 3.39
N VAL A 146 -5.35 -8.02 2.51
CA VAL A 146 -4.85 -9.37 2.31
C VAL A 146 -4.59 -9.62 0.82
N THR A 147 -3.60 -10.45 0.52
CA THR A 147 -3.27 -10.89 -0.83
C THR A 147 -3.23 -12.40 -0.87
N LYS A 148 -3.18 -12.97 -2.08
CA LYS A 148 -2.93 -14.38 -2.25
C LYS A 148 -1.50 -14.73 -1.79
N GLU A 149 -1.31 -15.95 -1.31
CA GLU A 149 0.02 -16.46 -0.97
C GLU A 149 0.90 -16.54 -2.22
N CYS A 150 2.18 -16.16 -2.06
CA CYS A 150 3.19 -16.24 -3.10
C CYS A 150 3.87 -17.60 -3.02
N GLY A 151 3.37 -18.60 -3.76
CA GLY A 151 3.85 -19.96 -3.63
C GLY A 151 4.28 -20.65 -4.92
N ASP A 152 4.04 -20.07 -6.08
CA ASP A 152 4.39 -20.69 -7.35
C ASP A 152 5.84 -20.36 -7.77
N TRP A 153 6.75 -21.25 -7.40
CA TRP A 153 8.17 -21.21 -7.75
C TRP A 153 8.54 -22.28 -8.79
N SER A 154 7.55 -22.78 -9.57
CA SER A 154 7.74 -23.85 -10.54
C SER A 154 8.55 -23.44 -11.77
N SER A 155 8.62 -22.15 -12.07
CA SER A 155 9.29 -21.62 -13.25
C SER A 155 10.74 -21.25 -12.94
N ASP A 156 11.69 -21.81 -13.71
CA ASP A 156 13.09 -21.40 -13.68
C ASP A 156 13.28 -20.13 -14.49
N MET A 157 13.56 -19.02 -13.82
CA MET A 157 13.75 -17.71 -14.43
C MET A 157 15.06 -17.59 -15.22
N ALA A 158 16.08 -18.42 -14.90
CA ALA A 158 17.36 -18.39 -15.56
C ALA A 158 17.33 -19.08 -16.93
N ASN A 159 16.32 -19.90 -17.19
CA ASN A 159 16.22 -20.74 -18.38
C ASN A 159 15.01 -20.39 -19.27
N THR A 160 14.59 -19.13 -19.33
CA THR A 160 13.53 -18.71 -20.23
C THR A 160 14.05 -17.81 -21.34
N SER A 161 13.86 -18.21 -22.60
CA SER A 161 14.13 -17.38 -23.77
C SER A 161 12.97 -16.45 -24.12
N SER A 162 11.80 -16.62 -23.47
CA SER A 162 10.57 -15.93 -23.82
C SER A 162 10.47 -14.48 -23.31
N ASN A 163 11.37 -14.07 -22.41
CA ASN A 163 11.35 -12.75 -21.76
C ASN A 163 9.98 -12.37 -21.14
N LYS A 164 9.16 -13.37 -20.81
CA LYS A 164 7.85 -13.20 -20.17
C LYS A 164 8.01 -13.18 -18.65
N PRO A 165 7.23 -12.37 -17.92
CA PRO A 165 7.21 -12.42 -16.46
C PRO A 165 6.80 -13.82 -15.96
N TYR A 166 7.51 -14.34 -14.97
CA TYR A 166 7.16 -15.61 -14.32
C TYR A 166 5.84 -15.51 -13.54
N SER A 167 5.27 -16.67 -13.21
CA SER A 167 3.94 -16.77 -12.57
C SER A 167 3.82 -15.96 -11.29
N ASN A 168 4.89 -15.91 -10.49
CA ASN A 168 4.94 -15.25 -9.18
C ASN A 168 5.38 -13.78 -9.24
N PHE A 169 5.66 -13.24 -10.45
CA PHE A 169 6.13 -11.87 -10.61
C PHE A 169 5.11 -10.85 -10.12
N GLY A 170 5.55 -9.98 -9.22
CA GLY A 170 4.72 -8.94 -8.60
C GLY A 170 3.98 -9.38 -7.33
N CYS A 171 3.91 -10.68 -7.01
CA CYS A 171 3.25 -11.19 -5.82
C CYS A 171 3.83 -10.60 -4.54
N SER A 172 5.14 -10.66 -4.35
CA SER A 172 5.82 -10.11 -3.17
C SER A 172 5.65 -8.58 -3.06
N THR A 173 5.61 -7.89 -4.19
CA THR A 173 5.35 -6.44 -4.22
C THR A 173 3.95 -6.12 -3.68
N GLN A 174 2.92 -6.86 -4.12
CA GLN A 174 1.55 -6.66 -3.65
C GLN A 174 1.42 -7.03 -2.16
N ASN A 175 2.08 -8.10 -1.71
CA ASN A 175 2.14 -8.47 -0.29
C ASN A 175 2.78 -7.38 0.56
N ASN A 176 3.89 -6.79 0.10
CA ASN A 176 4.55 -5.71 0.80
C ASN A 176 3.65 -4.46 0.87
N ILE A 177 2.97 -4.10 -0.22
CA ILE A 177 2.02 -2.99 -0.23
C ILE A 177 0.90 -3.25 0.78
N ALA A 178 0.30 -4.46 0.78
CA ALA A 178 -0.76 -4.83 1.72
C ALA A 178 -0.30 -4.75 3.18
N ALA A 179 0.95 -5.17 3.46
CA ALA A 179 1.53 -5.13 4.82
C ALA A 179 1.89 -3.71 5.29
N MET A 180 2.24 -2.81 4.36
CA MET A 180 2.72 -1.45 4.68
C MET A 180 1.60 -0.42 4.70
N VAL A 181 0.44 -0.69 4.12
CA VAL A 181 -0.65 0.27 4.07
C VAL A 181 -1.21 0.55 5.46
N VAL A 182 -1.20 1.82 5.86
CA VAL A 182 -1.69 2.24 7.19
C VAL A 182 -3.20 2.12 7.30
N ASN A 183 -3.94 2.51 6.26
CA ASN A 183 -5.38 2.37 6.18
C ASN A 183 -5.77 1.60 4.92
N PRO A 184 -6.10 0.32 5.04
CA PRO A 184 -6.48 -0.51 3.90
C PRO A 184 -7.65 0.03 3.07
N ASN A 185 -8.57 0.78 3.69
CA ASN A 185 -9.69 1.37 2.96
C ASN A 185 -9.27 2.37 1.88
N ASP A 186 -8.08 2.97 2.01
CA ASP A 186 -7.55 3.91 1.01
C ASP A 186 -7.19 3.22 -0.32
N ILE A 187 -7.04 1.90 -0.32
CA ILE A 187 -6.87 1.11 -1.54
C ILE A 187 -8.19 1.03 -2.31
N VAL A 188 -9.30 0.90 -1.59
CA VAL A 188 -10.65 0.76 -2.19
C VAL A 188 -11.22 2.12 -2.57
N VAL A 189 -11.12 3.09 -1.66
CA VAL A 189 -11.61 4.47 -1.83
C VAL A 189 -10.50 5.43 -1.44
N PRO A 190 -9.73 5.92 -2.41
CA PRO A 190 -8.66 6.88 -2.14
C PRO A 190 -9.19 8.15 -1.49
N ARG A 191 -8.51 8.62 -0.46
CA ARG A 191 -8.83 9.91 0.16
C ARG A 191 -8.48 11.05 -0.78
N GLN A 192 -9.26 12.13 -0.72
CA GLN A 192 -8.91 13.34 -1.43
C GLN A 192 -7.55 13.86 -0.93
N MET A 193 -6.66 14.15 -1.86
CA MET A 193 -5.39 14.78 -1.53
C MET A 193 -5.65 16.21 -1.05
N THR A 194 -5.09 16.54 0.10
CA THR A 194 -5.05 17.93 0.53
C THR A 194 -4.22 18.72 -0.48
N PRO A 195 -4.72 19.83 -1.04
CA PRO A 195 -3.92 20.66 -1.93
C PRO A 195 -2.62 21.05 -1.23
N ALA A 196 -1.48 20.87 -1.89
CA ALA A 196 -0.22 21.31 -1.34
C ALA A 196 -0.27 22.82 -1.16
N LEU A 197 0.01 23.30 0.06
CA LEU A 197 0.07 24.71 0.35
C LEU A 197 1.09 25.36 -0.59
N ALA A 198 0.67 26.43 -1.29
CA ALA A 198 1.56 27.19 -2.17
C ALA A 198 2.83 27.62 -1.43
N ALA A 199 2.73 27.99 -0.14
CA ALA A 199 3.85 28.34 0.73
C ALA A 199 4.90 27.24 0.90
N THR A 200 4.55 25.95 0.78
CA THR A 200 5.52 24.84 0.84
C THR A 200 6.16 24.53 -0.50
N ARG A 201 5.54 24.92 -1.61
CA ARG A 201 6.10 24.75 -2.97
C ARG A 201 6.96 25.94 -3.40
N THR A 202 6.63 27.14 -2.99
CA THR A 202 7.34 28.37 -3.36
C THR A 202 8.81 28.38 -2.91
N PRO A 203 9.21 27.88 -1.70
CA PRO A 203 10.62 27.81 -1.32
C PRO A 203 11.48 26.91 -2.20
N GLY A 204 10.88 25.92 -2.90
CA GLY A 204 11.60 25.07 -3.83
C GLY A 204 11.87 25.71 -5.19
N VAL A 205 11.11 26.74 -5.55
CA VAL A 205 11.19 27.40 -6.87
C VAL A 205 11.95 28.72 -6.80
N THR A 206 11.77 29.48 -5.72
CA THR A 206 12.40 30.79 -5.52
C THR A 206 13.91 30.78 -5.15
N PRO A 207 14.48 29.78 -4.46
CA PRO A 207 15.89 29.84 -4.05
C PRO A 207 16.90 29.73 -5.20
N THR A 208 16.49 29.35 -6.39
CA THR A 208 17.37 29.34 -7.55
C THR A 208 17.63 30.73 -8.13
N MET A 209 16.91 31.76 -7.68
CA MET A 209 17.09 33.13 -8.17
C MET A 209 17.66 34.11 -7.15
N THR A 210 17.69 33.78 -5.87
CA THR A 210 18.31 34.64 -4.83
C THR A 210 19.23 33.82 -3.95
N LEU A 211 20.54 33.88 -4.26
CA LEU A 211 21.58 33.43 -3.34
C LEU A 211 21.42 34.23 -2.04
N PRO A 212 21.32 33.60 -0.86
CA PRO A 212 21.37 34.30 0.40
C PRO A 212 22.76 34.93 0.52
N THR A 213 22.81 36.26 0.57
CA THR A 213 24.02 36.99 0.92
C THR A 213 24.39 36.59 2.34
N ALA A 214 25.39 35.75 2.50
CA ALA A 214 25.93 35.43 3.82
C ALA A 214 26.54 36.69 4.43
N SER A 215 25.79 37.38 5.28
CA SER A 215 26.36 38.39 6.16
C SER A 215 27.14 37.69 7.27
N SER A 216 28.40 37.43 7.03
CA SER A 216 29.36 37.03 8.05
C SER A 216 29.68 38.23 8.95
N SER A 217 28.93 38.39 10.03
CA SER A 217 29.38 39.22 11.15
C SER A 217 30.39 38.41 11.98
N VAL A 218 31.65 38.53 11.62
CA VAL A 218 32.75 38.10 12.48
C VAL A 218 32.87 39.13 13.59
N THR A 219 32.35 38.84 14.76
CA THR A 219 32.62 39.59 15.98
C THR A 219 34.00 39.17 16.50
N THR A 220 35.02 39.93 16.20
CA THR A 220 36.34 39.78 16.79
C THR A 220 36.28 40.32 18.23
N ALA A 221 36.23 39.39 19.21
CA ALA A 221 36.54 39.73 20.60
C ALA A 221 38.06 39.65 20.73
N LEU A 222 38.72 40.78 21.00
CA LEU A 222 40.12 40.89 21.44
C LEU A 222 40.15 41.08 22.96
N PRO A 223 41.23 40.66 23.60
CA PRO A 223 41.37 40.35 25.04
C PRO A 223 41.27 41.53 25.99
#